data_3c4ceb6c9adcc8f9f8cbbe251ef22b38
#
_entry.id   3c4ceb6c9adcc8f9f8cbbe251ef22b38
#
_cell.length_a   1.000
_cell.length_b   1.000
_cell.length_c   1.000
_cell.angle_alpha   90.00
_cell.angle_beta   90.00
_cell.angle_gamma   90.00
#
_symmetry.space_group_name_H-M   'P 1'
#
loop_
_entity.id
_entity.type
_entity.pdbx_description
1 polymer ?
#
loop_
_entity_poly.entity_id
_entity_poly.type
_entity_poly.pdbx_seq_one_letter_code
_entity_poly.pdbx_strand_id
1 'polypeptide(L)'
;LGKDVLDLNEVTVTVSSDELGERTLFDKVTWSIGPGDRIGLIGVNGAGKTTLLNLFDGSRKPDSGRVKHGKTLRLAHLRQEVDDLDSAMTVLESVNDVKARTKLATGRDASATDLLEGFGFTGQKLVTRIGDLSGGEQRRLQLLRLLMDEPNVLLLDEPTNDLDIDTLRLLEDYLDSWPGTLIVVSHDRWFLERVCDVVWALMGDGTVAFLPGGISQYLEHRRNRKPSPSKSSRVGSTSQVAEPKMGAAELRQARSRNHLSW
;
A
#
# COMPACT_ATOMS: atom_id res chain seq x y z
N LEU A 1 -19.74 -0.50 7.70
CA LEU A 1 -18.35 -0.08 7.85
C LEU A 1 -18.33 1.15 8.75
N GLY A 2 -17.44 1.19 9.76
CA GLY A 2 -17.25 2.40 10.57
C GLY A 2 -16.78 3.57 9.70
N LYS A 3 -16.85 4.78 10.26
CA LYS A 3 -16.55 6.03 9.56
C LYS A 3 -15.07 6.10 9.15
N ASP A 4 -14.18 5.46 9.92
CA ASP A 4 -12.73 5.43 9.71
C ASP A 4 -12.26 3.98 9.65
N VAL A 5 -11.35 3.68 8.72
CA VAL A 5 -10.75 2.36 8.49
C VAL A 5 -9.41 2.26 9.20
N LEU A 6 -8.59 3.28 9.04
CA LEU A 6 -7.30 3.46 9.70
C LEU A 6 -7.20 4.89 10.20
N ASP A 7 -6.75 5.08 11.44
CA ASP A 7 -6.64 6.40 12.06
C ASP A 7 -5.31 6.51 12.84
N LEU A 8 -4.47 7.45 12.40
CA LEU A 8 -3.26 7.86 13.10
C LEU A 8 -3.61 9.08 13.95
N ASN A 9 -3.26 9.06 15.22
CA ASN A 9 -3.48 10.18 16.14
C ASN A 9 -2.18 10.54 16.85
N GLU A 10 -1.62 11.70 16.50
CA GLU A 10 -0.35 12.26 17.00
C GLU A 10 0.80 11.24 16.99
N VAL A 11 0.90 10.47 15.91
CA VAL A 11 1.89 9.39 15.77
C VAL A 11 3.28 9.98 15.56
N THR A 12 4.21 9.60 16.43
CA THR A 12 5.64 9.88 16.30
C THR A 12 6.40 8.58 16.14
N VAL A 13 7.33 8.54 15.19
CA VAL A 13 8.23 7.41 14.95
C VAL A 13 9.64 7.90 14.72
N THR A 14 10.57 7.35 15.47
CA THR A 14 12.00 7.60 15.35
C THR A 14 12.72 6.30 14.99
N VAL A 15 13.76 6.41 14.19
CA VAL A 15 14.65 5.30 13.82
C VAL A 15 16.08 5.67 14.17
N SER A 16 16.80 4.72 14.71
CA SER A 16 18.24 4.85 14.95
C SER A 16 19.00 4.07 13.90
N SER A 17 20.04 4.65 13.35
CA SER A 17 21.01 3.94 12.52
C SER A 17 22.42 4.24 13.00
N ASP A 18 23.30 3.25 12.92
CA ASP A 18 24.69 3.38 13.38
C ASP A 18 25.48 4.47 12.63
N GLU A 19 25.08 4.76 11.38
CA GLU A 19 25.75 5.75 10.51
C GLU A 19 25.17 7.17 10.62
N LEU A 20 23.86 7.31 10.84
CA LEU A 20 23.14 8.60 10.76
C LEU A 20 22.59 9.07 12.11
N GLY A 21 22.78 8.28 13.19
CA GLY A 21 22.21 8.56 14.49
C GLY A 21 20.69 8.42 14.53
N GLU A 22 20.06 9.10 15.47
CA GLU A 22 18.62 9.10 15.67
C GLU A 22 17.94 10.06 14.72
N ARG A 23 16.91 9.59 13.99
CA ARG A 23 16.13 10.39 13.03
C ARG A 23 14.65 10.17 13.24
N THR A 24 13.90 11.25 13.39
CA THR A 24 12.43 11.22 13.41
C THR A 24 11.90 11.09 11.99
N LEU A 25 11.14 10.01 11.73
CA LEU A 25 10.47 9.78 10.45
C LEU A 25 9.08 10.43 10.41
N PHE A 26 8.36 10.42 11.55
CA PHE A 26 7.05 11.03 11.71
C PHE A 26 7.02 11.79 13.02
N ASP A 27 6.52 13.02 12.98
CA ASP A 27 6.38 13.88 14.15
C ASP A 27 4.93 14.30 14.32
N LYS A 28 4.23 13.70 15.30
CA LYS A 28 2.83 13.96 15.66
C LYS A 28 1.87 13.91 14.46
N VAL A 29 2.06 12.95 13.57
CA VAL A 29 1.21 12.78 12.40
C VAL A 29 -0.19 12.37 12.84
N THR A 30 -1.18 13.13 12.38
CA THR A 30 -2.60 12.79 12.51
C THR A 30 -3.18 12.65 11.12
N TRP A 31 -3.76 11.46 10.83
CA TRP A 31 -4.29 11.15 9.51
C TRP A 31 -5.36 10.07 9.60
N SER A 32 -6.54 10.33 9.02
CA SER A 32 -7.65 9.38 8.97
C SER A 32 -7.89 8.91 7.54
N ILE A 33 -8.03 7.60 7.36
CA ILE A 33 -8.28 6.95 6.08
C ILE A 33 -9.65 6.29 6.15
N GLY A 34 -10.51 6.64 5.20
CA GLY A 34 -11.88 6.18 5.10
C GLY A 34 -12.08 4.92 4.27
N PRO A 35 -13.31 4.36 4.27
CA PRO A 35 -13.67 3.24 3.42
C PRO A 35 -13.66 3.65 1.94
N GLY A 36 -12.97 2.87 1.11
CA GLY A 36 -12.87 3.08 -0.32
C GLY A 36 -11.89 4.16 -0.75
N ASP A 37 -11.10 4.72 0.16
CA ASP A 37 -10.01 5.63 -0.20
C ASP A 37 -8.94 4.88 -1.00
N ARG A 38 -8.45 5.52 -2.07
CA ARG A 38 -7.38 5.00 -2.93
C ARG A 38 -6.21 5.96 -2.94
N ILE A 39 -5.18 5.62 -2.20
CA ILE A 39 -4.11 6.53 -1.83
C ILE A 39 -2.78 6.04 -2.39
N GLY A 40 -2.14 6.87 -3.23
CA GLY A 40 -0.75 6.71 -3.62
C GLY A 40 0.18 7.40 -2.64
N LEU A 41 1.20 6.69 -2.18
CA LEU A 41 2.25 7.22 -1.30
C LEU A 41 3.56 7.35 -2.05
N ILE A 42 4.09 8.56 -2.12
CA ILE A 42 5.38 8.84 -2.73
C ILE A 42 6.34 9.47 -1.72
N GLY A 43 7.62 9.38 -2.00
CA GLY A 43 8.64 9.97 -1.13
C GLY A 43 10.03 9.45 -1.47
N VAL A 44 11.07 10.16 -1.04
CA VAL A 44 12.45 9.72 -1.23
C VAL A 44 12.72 8.39 -0.49
N ASN A 45 13.77 7.68 -0.90
CA ASN A 45 14.21 6.50 -0.17
C ASN A 45 14.58 6.88 1.27
N GLY A 46 14.17 6.06 2.22
CA GLY A 46 14.36 6.34 3.65
C GLY A 46 13.38 7.38 4.24
N ALA A 47 12.38 7.89 3.49
CA ALA A 47 11.37 8.81 4.04
C ALA A 47 10.38 8.14 5.01
N GLY A 48 10.42 6.80 5.12
CA GLY A 48 9.55 6.07 6.05
C GLY A 48 8.32 5.43 5.39
N LYS A 49 8.27 5.26 4.06
CA LYS A 49 7.13 4.68 3.35
C LYS A 49 6.76 3.29 3.89
N THR A 50 7.68 2.35 3.88
CA THR A 50 7.49 1.00 4.46
C THR A 50 7.19 1.05 5.95
N THR A 51 7.82 1.97 6.69
CA THR A 51 7.54 2.18 8.11
C THR A 51 6.08 2.59 8.34
N LEU A 52 5.53 3.45 7.48
CA LEU A 52 4.13 3.86 7.55
C LEU A 52 3.18 2.68 7.26
N LEU A 53 3.48 1.87 6.24
CA LEU A 53 2.70 0.66 5.97
C LEU A 53 2.75 -0.33 7.15
N ASN A 54 3.91 -0.48 7.79
CA ASN A 54 4.10 -1.32 8.98
C ASN A 54 3.37 -0.77 10.23
N LEU A 55 3.12 0.53 10.32
CA LEU A 55 2.22 1.09 11.33
C LEU A 55 0.76 0.72 11.04
N PHE A 56 0.36 0.75 9.76
CA PHE A 56 -1.00 0.42 9.34
C PHE A 56 -1.32 -1.07 9.52
N ASP A 57 -0.39 -1.98 9.27
CA ASP A 57 -0.60 -3.42 9.47
C ASP A 57 -0.36 -3.87 10.92
N GLY A 58 0.13 -2.97 11.78
CA GLY A 58 0.39 -3.23 13.19
C GLY A 58 1.67 -4.01 13.48
N SER A 59 2.49 -4.33 12.47
CA SER A 59 3.80 -4.98 12.65
C SER A 59 4.82 -4.06 13.32
N ARG A 60 4.61 -2.73 13.24
CA ARG A 60 5.36 -1.73 13.98
C ARG A 60 4.42 -0.91 14.88
N LYS A 61 4.85 -0.65 16.13
CA LYS A 61 4.17 0.29 17.03
C LYS A 61 4.81 1.68 16.92
N PRO A 62 4.02 2.76 17.06
CA PRO A 62 4.58 4.10 17.17
C PRO A 62 5.30 4.30 18.52
N ASP A 63 6.27 5.19 18.55
CA ASP A 63 6.99 5.56 19.79
C ASP A 63 6.07 6.41 20.69
N SER A 64 5.23 7.26 20.09
CA SER A 64 4.16 7.97 20.79
C SER A 64 2.94 8.14 19.88
N GLY A 65 1.80 8.53 20.46
CA GLY A 65 0.52 8.58 19.78
C GLY A 65 -0.14 7.21 19.69
N ARG A 66 -1.08 7.04 18.77
CA ARG A 66 -1.77 5.75 18.61
C ARG A 66 -2.28 5.53 17.20
N VAL A 67 -2.26 4.26 16.78
CA VAL A 67 -2.89 3.79 15.55
C VAL A 67 -4.17 3.06 15.93
N LYS A 68 -5.29 3.41 15.31
CA LYS A 68 -6.56 2.72 15.49
C LYS A 68 -6.97 2.03 14.21
N HIS A 69 -7.49 0.83 14.35
CA HIS A 69 -8.05 0.03 13.28
C HIS A 69 -9.57 -0.05 13.40
N GLY A 70 -10.26 0.02 12.28
CA GLY A 70 -11.70 -0.23 12.22
C GLY A 70 -12.04 -1.65 12.70
N LYS A 71 -13.17 -1.83 13.38
CA LYS A 71 -13.55 -3.13 13.97
C LYS A 71 -13.73 -4.27 12.96
N THR A 72 -14.03 -3.95 11.72
CA THR A 72 -14.25 -4.91 10.61
C THR A 72 -13.09 -4.94 9.63
N LEU A 73 -11.92 -4.45 10.03
CA LEU A 73 -10.73 -4.41 9.19
C LEU A 73 -10.27 -5.83 8.86
N ARG A 74 -10.16 -6.12 7.56
CA ARG A 74 -9.44 -7.26 6.99
C ARG A 74 -8.36 -6.70 6.09
N LEU A 75 -7.17 -6.56 6.66
CA LEU A 75 -6.04 -5.93 6.02
C LEU A 75 -5.13 -7.00 5.40
N ALA A 76 -4.80 -6.83 4.13
CA ALA A 76 -3.74 -7.58 3.47
C ALA A 76 -2.59 -6.64 3.10
N HIS A 77 -1.36 -7.07 3.31
CA HIS A 77 -0.15 -6.32 3.02
C HIS A 77 0.75 -7.12 2.08
N LEU A 78 0.87 -6.67 0.83
CA LEU A 78 1.86 -7.17 -0.11
C LEU A 78 3.19 -6.47 0.19
N ARG A 79 4.01 -7.13 1.02
CA ARG A 79 5.34 -6.64 1.40
C ARG A 79 6.35 -6.88 0.29
N GLN A 80 7.45 -6.17 0.34
CA GLN A 80 8.56 -6.35 -0.60
C GLN A 80 9.21 -7.74 -0.48
N GLU A 81 9.22 -8.34 0.72
CA GLU A 81 9.75 -9.68 0.97
C GLU A 81 8.67 -10.76 0.83
N VAL A 82 9.06 -11.96 0.38
CA VAL A 82 8.17 -13.11 0.15
C VAL A 82 8.28 -14.08 1.33
N ASP A 83 7.90 -13.63 2.53
CA ASP A 83 8.10 -14.42 3.77
C ASP A 83 6.92 -15.36 4.11
N ASP A 84 5.75 -15.19 3.47
CA ASP A 84 4.50 -15.87 3.88
C ASP A 84 4.22 -17.17 3.11
N LEU A 85 5.16 -17.64 2.30
CA LEU A 85 4.98 -18.85 1.50
C LEU A 85 5.77 -20.03 2.08
N ASP A 86 5.07 -21.10 2.44
CA ASP A 86 5.72 -22.35 2.82
C ASP A 86 6.34 -23.03 1.58
N SER A 87 7.66 -23.03 1.52
CA SER A 87 8.45 -23.58 0.42
C SER A 87 8.25 -25.08 0.19
N ALA A 88 7.78 -25.82 1.19
CA ALA A 88 7.53 -27.27 1.11
C ALA A 88 6.19 -27.60 0.45
N MET A 89 5.21 -26.70 0.50
CA MET A 89 3.91 -26.87 -0.15
C MET A 89 3.99 -26.76 -1.67
N THR A 90 3.08 -27.45 -2.37
CA THR A 90 2.84 -27.19 -3.79
C THR A 90 1.99 -25.94 -3.99
N VAL A 91 2.06 -25.36 -5.19
CA VAL A 91 1.25 -24.20 -5.58
C VAL A 91 -0.24 -24.46 -5.32
N LEU A 92 -0.75 -25.60 -5.76
CA LEU A 92 -2.17 -25.98 -5.60
C LEU A 92 -2.55 -26.17 -4.13
N GLU A 93 -1.71 -26.84 -3.33
CA GLU A 93 -1.96 -27.01 -1.88
C GLU A 93 -2.05 -25.67 -1.18
N SER A 94 -1.16 -24.74 -1.49
CA SER A 94 -1.11 -23.41 -0.85
C SER A 94 -2.37 -22.58 -1.12
N VAL A 95 -2.95 -22.72 -2.32
CA VAL A 95 -4.19 -22.00 -2.69
C VAL A 95 -5.42 -22.69 -2.10
N ASN A 96 -5.44 -24.03 -2.07
CA ASN A 96 -6.51 -24.78 -1.41
C ASN A 96 -6.58 -24.50 0.09
N ASP A 97 -5.43 -24.31 0.75
CA ASP A 97 -5.38 -23.96 2.17
C ASP A 97 -6.05 -22.60 2.44
N VAL A 98 -5.81 -21.58 1.59
CA VAL A 98 -6.52 -20.30 1.69
C VAL A 98 -8.00 -20.46 1.35
N LYS A 99 -8.34 -21.14 0.26
CA LYS A 99 -9.73 -21.34 -0.19
C LYS A 99 -10.58 -22.08 0.84
N ALA A 100 -10.02 -23.05 1.54
CA ALA A 100 -10.70 -23.77 2.61
C ALA A 100 -11.15 -22.84 3.75
N ARG A 101 -10.46 -21.69 3.93
CA ARG A 101 -10.74 -20.69 4.94
C ARG A 101 -11.63 -19.56 4.45
N THR A 102 -11.68 -19.31 3.13
CA THR A 102 -12.33 -18.12 2.54
C THR A 102 -13.41 -18.54 1.54
N LYS A 103 -14.65 -18.03 1.71
CA LYS A 103 -15.69 -18.08 0.67
C LYS A 103 -15.53 -16.86 -0.21
N LEU A 104 -15.35 -17.07 -1.53
CA LEU A 104 -15.23 -15.96 -2.47
C LEU A 104 -16.49 -15.09 -2.45
N ALA A 105 -16.31 -13.77 -2.28
CA ALA A 105 -17.39 -12.78 -2.15
C ALA A 105 -18.30 -12.70 -3.38
N THR A 106 -17.87 -13.23 -4.53
CA THR A 106 -18.62 -13.19 -5.79
C THR A 106 -19.72 -14.24 -5.89
N GLY A 107 -19.86 -15.15 -4.92
CA GLY A 107 -20.85 -16.25 -4.96
C GLY A 107 -20.61 -17.25 -6.09
N ARG A 108 -19.53 -17.12 -6.85
CA ARG A 108 -19.09 -18.09 -7.86
C ARG A 108 -18.04 -18.97 -7.20
N ASP A 109 -18.30 -20.28 -7.16
CA ASP A 109 -17.33 -21.29 -6.75
C ASP A 109 -16.28 -21.48 -7.87
N ALA A 110 -15.40 -20.50 -8.06
CA ALA A 110 -14.22 -20.70 -8.89
C ALA A 110 -13.35 -21.77 -8.24
N SER A 111 -12.89 -22.75 -9.01
CA SER A 111 -11.96 -23.75 -8.47
C SER A 111 -10.61 -23.10 -8.14
N ALA A 112 -9.84 -23.67 -7.22
CA ALA A 112 -8.46 -23.20 -6.97
C ALA A 112 -7.64 -23.25 -8.26
N THR A 113 -7.88 -24.24 -9.11
CA THR A 113 -7.23 -24.40 -10.41
C THR A 113 -7.56 -23.23 -11.35
N ASP A 114 -8.84 -22.83 -11.47
CA ASP A 114 -9.24 -21.73 -12.35
C ASP A 114 -8.58 -20.40 -11.94
N LEU A 115 -8.49 -20.16 -10.63
CA LEU A 115 -7.80 -18.98 -10.09
C LEU A 115 -6.30 -19.01 -10.40
N LEU A 116 -5.67 -20.18 -10.19
CA LEU A 116 -4.25 -20.37 -10.49
C LEU A 116 -3.96 -20.22 -11.98
N GLU A 117 -4.82 -20.77 -12.85
CA GLU A 117 -4.69 -20.63 -14.30
C GLU A 117 -4.80 -19.16 -14.74
N GLY A 118 -5.73 -18.42 -14.15
CA GLY A 118 -5.86 -16.96 -14.37
C GLY A 118 -4.59 -16.17 -14.00
N PHE A 119 -3.81 -16.68 -13.05
CA PHE A 119 -2.52 -16.11 -12.65
C PHE A 119 -1.32 -16.81 -13.33
N GLY A 120 -1.54 -17.61 -14.39
CA GLY A 120 -0.49 -18.20 -15.21
C GLY A 120 0.15 -19.46 -14.63
N PHE A 121 -0.45 -20.07 -13.58
CA PHE A 121 -0.02 -21.36 -13.06
C PHE A 121 -0.81 -22.49 -13.73
N THR A 122 -0.23 -23.13 -14.74
CA THR A 122 -0.89 -24.18 -15.53
C THR A 122 -0.10 -25.48 -15.53
N GLY A 123 -0.79 -26.60 -15.75
CA GLY A 123 -0.16 -27.92 -15.94
C GLY A 123 0.74 -28.34 -14.78
N GLN A 124 2.00 -28.64 -15.08
CA GLN A 124 2.96 -29.08 -14.07
C GLN A 124 3.26 -28.05 -12.99
N LYS A 125 3.09 -26.75 -13.26
CA LYS A 125 3.31 -25.71 -12.27
C LYS A 125 2.37 -25.81 -11.06
N LEU A 126 1.17 -26.37 -11.23
CA LEU A 126 0.23 -26.58 -10.13
C LEU A 126 0.77 -27.49 -9.02
N VAL A 127 1.55 -28.50 -9.41
CA VAL A 127 2.15 -29.48 -8.49
C VAL A 127 3.62 -29.19 -8.18
N THR A 128 4.17 -28.10 -8.70
CA THR A 128 5.53 -27.63 -8.37
C THR A 128 5.54 -27.11 -6.93
N ARG A 129 6.62 -27.41 -6.21
CA ARG A 129 6.84 -26.85 -4.87
C ARG A 129 7.11 -25.35 -4.96
N ILE A 130 6.64 -24.61 -4.00
CA ILE A 130 6.82 -23.15 -3.95
C ILE A 130 8.31 -22.78 -3.91
N GLY A 131 9.13 -23.57 -3.20
CA GLY A 131 10.57 -23.37 -3.15
C GLY A 131 11.29 -23.49 -4.50
N ASP A 132 10.67 -24.20 -5.49
CA ASP A 132 11.23 -24.41 -6.83
C ASP A 132 10.75 -23.34 -7.85
N LEU A 133 9.88 -22.42 -7.42
CA LEU A 133 9.40 -21.31 -8.25
C LEU A 133 10.46 -20.21 -8.35
N SER A 134 10.47 -19.50 -9.48
CA SER A 134 11.20 -18.25 -9.60
C SER A 134 10.64 -17.18 -8.64
N GLY A 135 11.44 -16.19 -8.27
CA GLY A 135 11.01 -15.10 -7.40
C GLY A 135 9.75 -14.38 -7.91
N GLY A 136 9.65 -14.13 -9.23
CA GLY A 136 8.45 -13.54 -9.83
C GLY A 136 7.22 -14.43 -9.73
N GLU A 137 7.37 -15.76 -9.88
CA GLU A 137 6.27 -16.71 -9.69
C GLU A 137 5.84 -16.78 -8.23
N GLN A 138 6.77 -16.78 -7.28
CA GLN A 138 6.45 -16.72 -5.85
C GLN A 138 5.68 -15.44 -5.52
N ARG A 139 6.10 -14.30 -6.07
CA ARG A 139 5.45 -13.00 -5.89
C ARG A 139 4.02 -13.01 -6.44
N ARG A 140 3.83 -13.59 -7.61
CA ARG A 140 2.52 -13.76 -8.24
C ARG A 140 1.60 -14.67 -7.41
N LEU A 141 2.12 -15.77 -6.87
CA LEU A 141 1.38 -16.66 -5.99
C LEU A 141 1.00 -15.96 -4.68
N GLN A 142 1.91 -15.19 -4.10
CA GLN A 142 1.65 -14.39 -2.89
C GLN A 142 0.51 -13.41 -3.13
N LEU A 143 0.54 -12.68 -4.26
CA LEU A 143 -0.53 -11.75 -4.62
C LEU A 143 -1.87 -12.48 -4.74
N LEU A 144 -1.93 -13.60 -5.48
CA LEU A 144 -3.16 -14.39 -5.63
C LEU A 144 -3.72 -14.79 -4.26
N ARG A 145 -2.89 -15.32 -3.36
CA ARG A 145 -3.31 -15.73 -2.01
C ARG A 145 -3.87 -14.56 -1.20
N LEU A 146 -3.22 -13.39 -1.27
CA LEU A 146 -3.70 -12.17 -0.60
C LEU A 146 -5.08 -11.73 -1.09
N LEU A 147 -5.31 -11.78 -2.40
CA LEU A 147 -6.60 -11.39 -2.99
C LEU A 147 -7.70 -12.40 -2.66
N MET A 148 -7.37 -13.68 -2.55
CA MET A 148 -8.31 -14.73 -2.16
C MET A 148 -8.82 -14.60 -0.72
N ASP A 149 -8.06 -13.96 0.17
CA ASP A 149 -8.47 -13.74 1.57
C ASP A 149 -9.53 -12.63 1.71
N GLU A 150 -10.01 -12.08 0.59
CA GLU A 150 -11.05 -11.05 0.50
C GLU A 150 -10.78 -9.85 1.43
N PRO A 151 -9.62 -9.21 1.34
CA PRO A 151 -9.34 -8.05 2.18
C PRO A 151 -10.29 -6.90 1.86
N ASN A 152 -10.57 -6.05 2.84
CA ASN A 152 -11.24 -4.76 2.63
C ASN A 152 -10.28 -3.57 2.73
N VAL A 153 -9.02 -3.85 3.10
CA VAL A 153 -7.89 -2.91 3.02
C VAL A 153 -6.70 -3.63 2.40
N LEU A 154 -6.09 -3.02 1.39
CA LEU A 154 -4.92 -3.55 0.71
C LEU A 154 -3.78 -2.55 0.78
N LEU A 155 -2.65 -3.00 1.33
CA LEU A 155 -1.39 -2.27 1.34
C LEU A 155 -0.45 -2.89 0.30
N LEU A 156 0.06 -2.09 -0.62
CA LEU A 156 1.01 -2.53 -1.64
C LEU A 156 2.33 -1.76 -1.49
N ASP A 157 3.41 -2.46 -1.18
CA ASP A 157 4.76 -1.86 -1.11
C ASP A 157 5.55 -2.21 -2.35
N GLU A 158 5.73 -1.22 -3.24
CA GLU A 158 6.45 -1.29 -4.52
C GLU A 158 6.05 -2.50 -5.41
N PRO A 159 4.75 -2.71 -5.68
CA PRO A 159 4.29 -3.89 -6.41
C PRO A 159 4.85 -3.97 -7.83
N THR A 160 5.23 -2.84 -8.43
CA THR A 160 5.75 -2.74 -9.79
C THR A 160 7.19 -3.24 -9.95
N ASN A 161 7.93 -3.40 -8.85
CA ASN A 161 9.33 -3.83 -8.92
C ASN A 161 9.46 -5.34 -9.19
N ASP A 162 8.52 -6.15 -8.67
CA ASP A 162 8.66 -7.60 -8.61
C ASP A 162 7.60 -8.36 -9.43
N LEU A 163 6.61 -7.64 -9.97
CA LEU A 163 5.57 -8.22 -10.82
C LEU A 163 5.92 -8.01 -12.30
N ASP A 164 5.73 -9.05 -13.11
CA ASP A 164 5.77 -8.90 -14.56
C ASP A 164 4.54 -8.12 -15.08
N ILE A 165 4.62 -7.65 -16.31
CA ILE A 165 3.60 -6.79 -16.93
C ILE A 165 2.22 -7.45 -16.94
N ASP A 166 2.14 -8.76 -17.18
CA ASP A 166 0.87 -9.48 -17.25
C ASP A 166 0.23 -9.59 -15.87
N THR A 167 1.02 -9.89 -14.84
CA THR A 167 0.56 -9.91 -13.44
C THR A 167 0.14 -8.53 -12.96
N LEU A 168 0.86 -7.47 -13.38
CA LEU A 168 0.52 -6.09 -13.03
C LEU A 168 -0.84 -5.70 -13.64
N ARG A 169 -1.10 -6.07 -14.89
CA ARG A 169 -2.40 -5.86 -15.55
C ARG A 169 -3.53 -6.60 -14.81
N LEU A 170 -3.31 -7.85 -14.42
CA LEU A 170 -4.30 -8.60 -13.64
C LEU A 170 -4.63 -7.91 -12.31
N LEU A 171 -3.60 -7.34 -11.64
CA LEU A 171 -3.80 -6.56 -10.42
C LEU A 171 -4.58 -5.27 -10.69
N GLU A 172 -4.25 -4.54 -11.74
CA GLU A 172 -4.97 -3.32 -12.15
C GLU A 172 -6.45 -3.63 -12.43
N ASP A 173 -6.74 -4.66 -13.24
CA ASP A 173 -8.10 -5.09 -13.59
C ASP A 173 -8.89 -5.52 -12.34
N TYR A 174 -8.26 -6.23 -11.41
CA TYR A 174 -8.88 -6.56 -10.12
C TYR A 174 -9.22 -5.30 -9.33
N LEU A 175 -8.26 -4.38 -9.22
CA LEU A 175 -8.43 -3.14 -8.45
C LEU A 175 -9.50 -2.22 -9.04
N ASP A 176 -9.78 -2.25 -10.33
CA ASP A 176 -10.80 -1.42 -10.98
C ASP A 176 -12.20 -1.66 -10.41
N SER A 177 -12.54 -2.90 -10.13
CA SER A 177 -13.86 -3.30 -9.61
C SER A 177 -13.88 -3.49 -8.08
N TRP A 178 -12.72 -3.46 -7.43
CA TRP A 178 -12.59 -3.74 -6.01
C TRP A 178 -12.99 -2.52 -5.16
N PRO A 179 -13.98 -2.65 -4.25
CA PRO A 179 -14.54 -1.52 -3.51
C PRO A 179 -13.79 -1.18 -2.22
N GLY A 180 -12.66 -1.83 -1.95
CA GLY A 180 -11.90 -1.68 -0.70
C GLY A 180 -11.04 -0.42 -0.65
N THR A 181 -10.42 -0.21 0.49
CA THR A 181 -9.44 0.87 0.72
C THR A 181 -8.06 0.43 0.26
N LEU A 182 -7.41 1.22 -0.58
CA LEU A 182 -6.12 0.94 -1.19
C LEU A 182 -5.07 1.96 -0.76
N ILE A 183 -3.91 1.47 -0.31
CA ILE A 183 -2.74 2.31 -0.05
C ILE A 183 -1.56 1.69 -0.81
N VAL A 184 -0.99 2.45 -1.73
CA VAL A 184 0.10 1.99 -2.60
C VAL A 184 1.32 2.87 -2.42
N VAL A 185 2.44 2.25 -2.11
CA VAL A 185 3.76 2.85 -2.26
C VAL A 185 4.30 2.41 -3.61
N SER A 186 4.60 3.35 -4.51
CA SER A 186 5.26 3.06 -5.77
C SER A 186 6.02 4.27 -6.30
N HIS A 187 7.06 3.99 -7.09
CA HIS A 187 7.74 4.99 -7.89
C HIS A 187 7.21 5.04 -9.34
N ASP A 188 6.37 4.09 -9.71
CA ASP A 188 5.72 4.04 -11.02
C ASP A 188 4.52 4.99 -11.05
N ARG A 189 4.69 6.07 -11.83
CA ARG A 189 3.67 7.09 -11.98
C ARG A 189 2.40 6.56 -12.65
N TRP A 190 2.57 5.75 -13.70
CA TRP A 190 1.45 5.24 -14.48
C TRP A 190 0.56 4.33 -13.64
N PHE A 191 1.21 3.45 -12.85
CA PHE A 191 0.49 2.58 -11.93
C PHE A 191 -0.28 3.39 -10.88
N LEU A 192 0.35 4.39 -10.25
CA LEU A 192 -0.33 5.22 -9.25
C LEU A 192 -1.49 6.01 -9.86
N GLU A 193 -1.32 6.63 -11.04
CA GLU A 193 -2.39 7.36 -11.72
C GLU A 193 -3.54 6.44 -12.14
N ARG A 194 -3.25 5.16 -12.41
CA ARG A 194 -4.25 4.15 -12.80
C ARG A 194 -5.09 3.65 -11.63
N VAL A 195 -4.49 3.43 -10.46
CA VAL A 195 -5.14 2.72 -9.34
C VAL A 195 -5.49 3.61 -8.14
N CYS A 196 -4.96 4.84 -8.06
CA CYS A 196 -5.15 5.74 -6.93
C CYS A 196 -5.94 6.99 -7.34
N ASP A 197 -6.77 7.49 -6.42
CA ASP A 197 -7.54 8.71 -6.61
C ASP A 197 -6.77 9.96 -6.13
N VAL A 198 -5.92 9.78 -5.13
CA VAL A 198 -5.15 10.86 -4.47
C VAL A 198 -3.73 10.43 -4.19
N VAL A 199 -2.84 11.41 -4.14
CA VAL A 199 -1.42 11.19 -3.84
C VAL A 199 -1.02 11.95 -2.58
N TRP A 200 -0.31 11.26 -1.70
CA TRP A 200 0.32 11.83 -0.52
C TRP A 200 1.82 11.66 -0.58
N ALA A 201 2.56 12.60 -0.06
CA ALA A 201 4.03 12.57 -0.04
C ALA A 201 4.59 12.56 1.37
N LEU A 202 5.56 11.68 1.57
CA LEU A 202 6.44 11.72 2.72
C LEU A 202 7.61 12.64 2.36
N MET A 203 7.60 13.84 2.95
CA MET A 203 8.55 14.90 2.58
C MET A 203 9.96 14.67 3.18
N GLY A 204 10.10 13.71 4.09
CA GLY A 204 11.36 13.39 4.76
C GLY A 204 11.75 14.39 5.87
N ASP A 205 10.82 15.23 6.26
CA ASP A 205 10.91 16.21 7.35
C ASP A 205 9.99 15.88 8.54
N GLY A 206 9.49 14.64 8.58
CA GLY A 206 8.56 14.17 9.62
C GLY A 206 7.09 14.39 9.28
N THR A 207 6.79 14.97 8.11
CA THR A 207 5.42 15.29 7.71
C THR A 207 4.92 14.39 6.57
N VAL A 208 3.59 14.19 6.56
CA VAL A 208 2.85 13.54 5.46
C VAL A 208 1.98 14.61 4.82
N ALA A 209 2.20 14.91 3.55
CA ALA A 209 1.55 16.02 2.85
C ALA A 209 0.62 15.53 1.74
N PHE A 210 -0.60 16.05 1.70
CA PHE A 210 -1.53 15.85 0.58
C PHE A 210 -1.06 16.62 -0.65
N LEU A 211 -1.11 16.01 -1.83
CA LEU A 211 -0.70 16.60 -3.10
C LEU A 211 -1.89 16.69 -4.07
N PRO A 212 -2.64 17.80 -4.10
CA PRO A 212 -3.75 18.00 -5.02
C PRO A 212 -3.37 17.91 -6.50
N GLY A 213 -2.15 18.32 -6.84
CA GLY A 213 -1.57 18.24 -8.19
C GLY A 213 -0.86 16.90 -8.48
N GLY A 214 -1.06 15.89 -7.61
CA GLY A 214 -0.50 14.56 -7.79
C GLY A 214 1.04 14.54 -7.85
N ILE A 215 1.57 13.60 -8.61
CA ILE A 215 3.02 13.38 -8.73
C ILE A 215 3.75 14.57 -9.37
N SER A 216 3.10 15.29 -10.29
CA SER A 216 3.68 16.48 -10.92
C SER A 216 4.06 17.54 -9.90
N GLN A 217 3.17 17.80 -8.95
CA GLN A 217 3.43 18.74 -7.84
C GLN A 217 4.61 18.29 -6.97
N TYR A 218 4.73 16.99 -6.69
CA TYR A 218 5.88 16.46 -5.96
C TYR A 218 7.21 16.71 -6.66
N LEU A 219 7.24 16.50 -7.97
CA LEU A 219 8.45 16.73 -8.77
C LEU A 219 8.85 18.20 -8.79
N GLU A 220 7.89 19.12 -8.86
CA GLU A 220 8.14 20.57 -8.75
C GLU A 220 8.69 20.94 -7.37
N HIS A 221 8.09 20.42 -6.30
CA HIS A 221 8.61 20.62 -4.94
C HIS A 221 10.04 20.11 -4.79
N ARG A 222 10.37 18.96 -5.38
CA ARG A 222 11.73 18.42 -5.37
C ARG A 222 12.73 19.28 -6.14
N ARG A 223 12.35 19.80 -7.31
CA ARG A 223 13.20 20.69 -8.12
C ARG A 223 13.49 21.99 -7.41
N ASN A 224 12.52 22.54 -6.68
CA ASN A 224 12.61 23.79 -5.97
C ASN A 224 13.33 23.68 -4.61
N ARG A 225 13.43 22.47 -4.04
CA ARG A 225 14.22 22.21 -2.83
C ARG A 225 15.70 22.08 -3.20
N LYS A 226 16.45 23.19 -3.13
CA LYS A 226 17.92 23.14 -3.12
C LYS A 226 18.39 22.28 -1.92
N PRO A 227 19.46 21.47 -2.06
CA PRO A 227 19.97 20.70 -0.94
C PRO A 227 20.38 21.67 0.18
N SER A 228 19.65 21.65 1.29
CA SER A 228 20.05 22.35 2.51
C SER A 228 21.14 21.52 3.21
N PRO A 229 22.27 22.15 3.59
CA PRO A 229 23.23 21.51 4.45
C PRO A 229 22.59 21.22 5.83
N SER A 230 22.84 20.04 6.35
CA SER A 230 22.41 19.59 7.68
C SER A 230 22.68 20.65 8.74
N LYS A 231 21.63 21.21 9.35
CA LYS A 231 21.74 22.00 10.58
C LYS A 231 20.93 21.31 11.68
N SER A 232 21.68 20.86 12.67
CA SER A 232 21.20 20.47 13.97
C SER A 232 20.38 21.59 14.62
N SER A 233 19.32 21.20 15.32
CA SER A 233 18.63 21.91 16.41
C SER A 233 18.13 23.32 16.16
N ARG A 234 16.79 23.46 16.03
CA ARG A 234 16.04 24.51 16.75
C ARG A 234 14.58 24.09 16.93
N VAL A 235 14.17 24.20 18.18
CA VAL A 235 12.83 23.97 18.74
C VAL A 235 11.86 25.03 18.23
N GLY A 236 10.61 24.61 17.93
CA GLY A 236 9.41 25.43 18.07
C GLY A 236 8.87 26.06 16.80
N SER A 237 7.87 25.42 16.22
CA SER A 237 6.64 26.12 15.82
C SER A 237 5.55 25.09 15.50
N THR A 238 4.46 25.19 16.22
CA THR A 238 3.20 24.46 16.05
C THR A 238 2.59 24.85 14.71
N SER A 239 2.73 24.04 13.69
CA SER A 239 1.99 24.18 12.44
C SER A 239 0.78 23.27 12.52
N GLN A 240 -0.37 23.83 12.79
CA GLN A 240 -1.66 23.17 12.60
C GLN A 240 -1.80 22.86 11.11
N VAL A 241 -1.78 21.57 10.78
CA VAL A 241 -2.17 21.08 9.44
C VAL A 241 -3.67 21.22 9.35
N ALA A 242 -4.15 22.11 8.47
CA ALA A 242 -5.56 22.22 8.15
C ALA A 242 -5.98 20.92 7.44
N GLU A 243 -6.85 20.13 8.06
CA GLU A 243 -7.52 18.99 7.43
C GLU A 243 -8.38 19.49 6.26
N PRO A 244 -8.18 19.02 5.04
CA PRO A 244 -9.23 19.10 4.04
C PRO A 244 -10.22 17.96 4.34
N LYS A 245 -11.34 18.29 4.98
CA LYS A 245 -12.51 17.39 5.08
C LYS A 245 -13.16 17.28 3.68
N MET A 246 -12.53 16.56 2.77
CA MET A 246 -13.17 16.17 1.51
C MET A 246 -13.92 14.87 1.72
N GLY A 247 -15.24 14.91 1.52
CA GLY A 247 -16.07 13.72 1.57
C GLY A 247 -15.84 12.81 0.36
N ALA A 248 -16.14 11.51 0.51
CA ALA A 248 -16.01 10.51 -0.56
C ALA A 248 -16.69 10.90 -1.90
N ALA A 249 -17.69 11.79 -1.88
CA ALA A 249 -18.36 12.34 -3.05
C ALA A 249 -17.48 13.34 -3.84
N GLU A 250 -16.65 14.13 -3.15
CA GLU A 250 -15.76 15.10 -3.78
C GLU A 250 -14.53 14.41 -4.39
N LEU A 251 -14.08 13.31 -3.79
CA LEU A 251 -13.03 12.45 -4.34
C LEU A 251 -13.46 11.79 -5.66
N ARG A 252 -14.74 11.38 -5.78
CA ARG A 252 -15.30 10.85 -7.04
C ARG A 252 -15.41 11.91 -8.14
N GLN A 253 -15.66 13.19 -7.80
CA GLN A 253 -15.67 14.27 -8.77
C GLN A 253 -14.27 14.64 -9.27
N ALA A 254 -13.24 14.47 -8.45
CA ALA A 254 -11.85 14.65 -8.88
C ALA A 254 -11.46 13.61 -9.95
N ARG A 255 -11.96 12.37 -9.82
CA ARG A 255 -11.73 11.28 -10.79
C ARG A 255 -12.34 11.59 -12.17
N SER A 256 -13.54 12.17 -12.23
CA SER A 256 -14.18 12.51 -13.51
C SER A 256 -13.51 13.67 -14.25
N ARG A 257 -12.80 14.56 -13.58
CA ARG A 257 -12.08 15.66 -14.20
C ARG A 257 -10.73 15.24 -14.81
N ASN A 258 -10.08 14.23 -14.25
CA ASN A 258 -8.80 13.74 -14.77
C ASN A 258 -8.97 12.82 -16.00
N HIS A 259 -10.17 12.24 -16.22
CA HIS A 259 -10.47 11.40 -17.40
C HIS A 259 -10.88 12.21 -18.65
N LEU A 260 -11.12 13.53 -18.54
CA LEU A 260 -11.62 14.37 -19.64
C LEU A 260 -10.55 15.27 -20.30
N SER A 261 -9.28 15.10 -19.99
CA SER A 261 -8.20 15.87 -20.61
C SER A 261 -7.19 14.97 -21.32
N TRP A 262 -7.68 14.27 -22.37
CA TRP A 262 -6.89 13.68 -23.46
C TRP A 262 -7.67 13.80 -24.76
#